data_3ac6e14015343c01bfffe1d262225bf2
#
_entry.id   3ac6e14015343c01bfffe1d262225bf2
#
_cell.length_a   1.000
_cell.length_b   1.000
_cell.length_c   1.000
_cell.angle_alpha   90.00
_cell.angle_beta   90.00
_cell.angle_gamma   90.00
#
_symmetry.space_group_name_H-M   'P 1'
#
loop_
_entity.id
_entity.type
_entity.pdbx_description
1 polymer ?
#
loop_
_entity_poly.entity_id
_entity_poly.type
_entity_poly.pdbx_seq_one_letter_code
_entity_poly.pdbx_strand_id
1 'polypeptide(L)'
;WWPALSASDALARLADPAVAEAVTPYWNEETRQLLVSSIPTEADRRGRRNWSIADMALLDELAALLGPVPPEPDADDPVFIEGGDAEELVTLGDRLHESRHIDEDEPRDTFAHVLVDEAQDISPMQWRMIGRRGRQASWTIVGDPAQSAFPHPNQTRAALDELVGNSPSRTFTLTKNYRSPAEVFDLAADVVVTVQPDADLPQAVRWVGVRPTVVRTDDLWAQVRLQLDEMLTSVDG
;
A
#
# COMPACT_ATOMS: atom_id res chain seq x y z
N TRP A 1 -17.40 24.81 17.67
CA TRP A 1 -17.60 23.34 17.75
C TRP A 1 -17.03 22.72 16.49
N TRP A 2 -15.94 22.00 16.61
CA TRP A 2 -15.32 21.29 15.49
C TRP A 2 -15.80 19.84 15.58
N PRO A 3 -16.49 19.30 14.55
CA PRO A 3 -16.94 17.92 14.60
C PRO A 3 -15.74 16.98 14.60
N ALA A 4 -15.77 15.96 15.44
CA ALA A 4 -14.80 14.87 15.36
C ALA A 4 -14.98 14.14 14.03
N LEU A 5 -13.91 14.04 13.25
CA LEU A 5 -13.92 13.37 11.95
C LEU A 5 -13.16 12.08 12.04
N SER A 6 -13.76 11.00 11.60
CA SER A 6 -13.02 9.77 11.33
C SER A 6 -12.11 9.94 10.09
N ALA A 7 -11.08 9.12 9.99
CA ALA A 7 -10.23 9.07 8.78
C ALA A 7 -11.06 8.82 7.51
N SER A 8 -12.05 7.93 7.59
CA SER A 8 -12.97 7.63 6.49
C SER A 8 -13.82 8.83 6.08
N ASP A 9 -14.34 9.59 7.05
CA ASP A 9 -15.13 10.78 6.75
C ASP A 9 -14.27 11.91 6.19
N ALA A 10 -13.06 12.07 6.72
CA ALA A 10 -12.11 13.06 6.22
C ALA A 10 -11.74 12.78 4.76
N LEU A 11 -11.39 11.52 4.43
CA LEU A 11 -11.06 11.13 3.06
C LEU A 11 -12.27 11.25 2.14
N ALA A 12 -13.46 10.86 2.58
CA ALA A 12 -14.68 10.94 1.79
C ALA A 12 -15.05 12.38 1.38
N ARG A 13 -14.65 13.39 2.15
CA ARG A 13 -14.89 14.80 1.81
C ARG A 13 -14.18 15.24 0.53
N LEU A 14 -13.11 14.53 0.13
CA LEU A 14 -12.40 14.81 -1.12
C LEU A 14 -13.21 14.46 -2.38
N ALA A 15 -14.33 13.75 -2.22
CA ALA A 15 -15.30 13.57 -3.32
C ALA A 15 -16.02 14.89 -3.70
N ASP A 16 -16.02 15.89 -2.82
CA ASP A 16 -16.53 17.22 -3.12
C ASP A 16 -15.47 18.02 -3.88
N PRO A 17 -15.75 18.46 -5.13
CA PRO A 17 -14.81 19.24 -5.92
C PRO A 17 -14.32 20.52 -5.24
N ALA A 18 -15.18 21.20 -4.46
CA ALA A 18 -14.81 22.44 -3.76
C ALA A 18 -13.82 22.16 -2.63
N VAL A 19 -13.97 21.04 -1.91
CA VAL A 19 -13.03 20.61 -0.89
C VAL A 19 -11.71 20.19 -1.52
N ALA A 20 -11.78 19.39 -2.60
CA ALA A 20 -10.58 18.96 -3.33
C ALA A 20 -9.78 20.19 -3.84
N GLU A 21 -10.45 21.19 -4.41
CA GLU A 21 -9.80 22.43 -4.85
C GLU A 21 -9.11 23.18 -3.71
N ALA A 22 -9.79 23.31 -2.57
CA ALA A 22 -9.26 24.01 -1.40
C ALA A 22 -7.98 23.36 -0.84
N VAL A 23 -7.89 22.02 -0.86
CA VAL A 23 -6.74 21.28 -0.31
C VAL A 23 -5.63 21.00 -1.33
N THR A 24 -5.92 21.15 -2.63
CA THR A 24 -4.95 20.94 -3.72
C THR A 24 -4.76 22.18 -4.60
N PRO A 25 -4.42 23.35 -4.03
CA PRO A 25 -4.40 24.63 -4.78
C PRO A 25 -3.37 24.65 -5.92
N TYR A 26 -2.34 23.78 -5.85
CA TYR A 26 -1.26 23.72 -6.85
C TYR A 26 -1.43 22.60 -7.88
N TRP A 27 -2.49 21.79 -7.77
CA TRP A 27 -2.73 20.71 -8.71
C TRP A 27 -3.46 21.25 -9.96
N ASN A 28 -3.18 20.62 -11.10
CA ASN A 28 -3.96 20.90 -12.30
C ASN A 28 -5.36 20.28 -12.18
N GLU A 29 -6.27 20.76 -13.03
CA GLU A 29 -7.68 20.36 -12.98
C GLU A 29 -7.87 18.87 -13.30
N GLU A 30 -7.13 18.32 -14.24
CA GLU A 30 -7.20 16.90 -14.62
C GLU A 30 -6.85 15.99 -13.43
N THR A 31 -5.74 16.28 -12.74
CA THR A 31 -5.32 15.52 -11.56
C THR A 31 -6.33 15.64 -10.41
N ARG A 32 -6.93 16.81 -10.24
CA ARG A 32 -7.97 17.04 -9.23
C ARG A 32 -9.23 16.25 -9.54
N GLN A 33 -9.67 16.22 -10.79
CA GLN A 33 -10.82 15.41 -11.23
C GLN A 33 -10.56 13.91 -11.04
N LEU A 34 -9.35 13.42 -11.30
CA LEU A 34 -8.96 12.04 -11.01
C LEU A 34 -9.08 11.74 -9.51
N LEU A 35 -8.60 12.63 -8.64
CA LEU A 35 -8.75 12.49 -7.19
C LEU A 35 -10.24 12.38 -6.82
N VAL A 36 -11.06 13.37 -7.20
CA VAL A 36 -12.49 13.40 -6.88
C VAL A 36 -13.21 12.13 -7.34
N SER A 37 -12.93 11.67 -8.56
CA SER A 37 -13.55 10.48 -9.14
C SER A 37 -13.08 9.17 -8.51
N SER A 38 -11.91 9.15 -7.87
CA SER A 38 -11.37 7.96 -7.22
C SER A 38 -11.99 7.69 -5.84
N ILE A 39 -12.60 8.71 -5.22
CA ILE A 39 -13.17 8.58 -3.87
C ILE A 39 -14.54 7.91 -3.93
N PRO A 40 -14.76 6.80 -3.18
CA PRO A 40 -16.07 6.14 -3.12
C PRO A 40 -17.13 7.07 -2.51
N THR A 41 -18.18 7.38 -3.27
CA THR A 41 -19.29 8.22 -2.81
C THR A 41 -20.37 7.42 -2.08
N GLU A 42 -20.53 6.14 -2.45
CA GLU A 42 -21.54 5.26 -1.86
C GLU A 42 -21.01 4.55 -0.61
N ALA A 43 -21.85 4.55 0.41
CA ALA A 43 -21.63 3.75 1.62
C ALA A 43 -22.70 2.65 1.72
N ASP A 44 -22.33 1.49 2.28
CA ASP A 44 -23.29 0.42 2.57
C ASP A 44 -24.26 0.84 3.71
N ARG A 45 -25.24 -0.04 4.01
CA ARG A 45 -26.23 0.22 5.09
C ARG A 45 -25.61 0.38 6.48
N ARG A 46 -24.33 0.07 6.65
CA ARG A 46 -23.55 0.23 7.88
C ARG A 46 -22.59 1.41 7.81
N GLY A 47 -22.70 2.26 6.78
CA GLY A 47 -21.83 3.41 6.58
C GLY A 47 -20.43 3.07 6.05
N ARG A 48 -20.16 1.82 5.67
CA ARG A 48 -18.84 1.41 5.16
C ARG A 48 -18.74 1.71 3.66
N ARG A 49 -17.64 2.32 3.26
CA ARG A 49 -17.29 2.60 1.86
C ARG A 49 -16.39 1.50 1.31
N ASN A 50 -16.45 1.29 0.01
CA ASN A 50 -15.61 0.31 -0.67
C ASN A 50 -14.25 0.94 -1.03
N TRP A 51 -13.39 1.07 -0.02
CA TRP A 51 -12.05 1.61 -0.18
C TRP A 51 -11.13 0.65 -0.95
N SER A 52 -10.30 1.19 -1.84
CA SER A 52 -9.25 0.44 -2.52
C SER A 52 -8.06 0.16 -1.60
N ILE A 53 -7.16 -0.74 -2.02
CA ILE A 53 -5.90 -1.01 -1.29
C ILE A 53 -5.05 0.25 -1.19
N ALA A 54 -5.06 1.13 -2.20
CA ALA A 54 -4.33 2.40 -2.17
C ALA A 54 -4.93 3.36 -1.13
N ASP A 55 -6.26 3.41 -1.01
CA ASP A 55 -6.95 4.25 -0.04
C ASP A 55 -6.65 3.84 1.41
N MET A 56 -6.38 2.54 1.65
CA MET A 56 -6.04 2.05 3.00
C MET A 56 -4.81 2.74 3.57
N ALA A 57 -3.80 3.02 2.74
CA ALA A 57 -2.61 3.74 3.18
C ALA A 57 -2.90 5.21 3.52
N LEU A 58 -3.82 5.85 2.79
CA LEU A 58 -4.29 7.20 3.08
C LEU A 58 -5.13 7.25 4.36
N LEU A 59 -6.01 6.27 4.55
CA LEU A 59 -6.83 6.14 5.75
C LEU A 59 -5.95 5.93 7.00
N ASP A 60 -4.92 5.11 6.90
CA ASP A 60 -3.96 4.89 7.99
C ASP A 60 -3.18 6.17 8.34
N GLU A 61 -2.77 6.95 7.33
CA GLU A 61 -2.13 8.26 7.55
C GLU A 61 -3.09 9.24 8.23
N LEU A 62 -4.32 9.34 7.74
CA LEU A 62 -5.33 10.20 8.34
C LEU A 62 -5.68 9.78 9.77
N ALA A 63 -5.79 8.48 10.03
CA ALA A 63 -6.02 7.97 11.39
C ALA A 63 -4.86 8.34 12.33
N ALA A 64 -3.62 8.25 11.85
CA ALA A 64 -2.44 8.64 12.62
C ALA A 64 -2.39 10.15 12.90
N LEU A 65 -2.90 10.98 11.98
CA LEU A 65 -2.91 12.45 12.13
C LEU A 65 -4.08 12.96 12.95
N LEU A 66 -5.27 12.36 12.77
CA LEU A 66 -6.50 12.80 13.45
C LEU A 66 -6.63 12.23 14.87
N GLY A 67 -6.00 11.09 15.12
CA GLY A 67 -6.19 10.34 16.35
C GLY A 67 -7.52 9.57 16.39
N PRO A 68 -7.80 8.85 17.50
CA PRO A 68 -9.03 8.11 17.67
C PRO A 68 -10.24 9.07 17.75
N VAL A 69 -11.33 8.67 17.12
CA VAL A 69 -12.60 9.39 17.26
C VAL A 69 -13.12 9.14 18.69
N PRO A 70 -13.39 10.19 19.48
CA PRO A 70 -14.00 9.99 20.79
C PRO A 70 -15.30 9.19 20.64
N PRO A 71 -15.57 8.22 21.52
CA PRO A 71 -16.84 7.51 21.53
C PRO A 71 -17.99 8.54 21.65
N GLU A 72 -19.07 8.31 20.92
CA GLU A 72 -20.28 9.09 21.16
C GLU A 72 -20.67 8.86 22.63
N PRO A 73 -20.99 9.93 23.38
CA PRO A 73 -21.47 9.76 24.75
C PRO A 73 -22.70 8.86 24.69
N ASP A 74 -22.63 7.71 25.34
CA ASP A 74 -23.75 6.80 25.45
C ASP A 74 -24.98 7.58 25.99
N ALA A 75 -26.13 7.39 25.36
CA ALA A 75 -27.36 8.04 25.77
C ALA A 75 -27.76 7.65 27.21
N ASP A 76 -27.14 6.62 27.76
CA ASP A 76 -27.26 6.12 29.13
C ASP A 76 -26.15 6.60 30.08
N ASP A 77 -25.22 7.44 29.61
CA ASP A 77 -24.28 8.09 30.53
C ASP A 77 -25.10 8.89 31.53
N PRO A 78 -25.01 8.59 32.85
CA PRO A 78 -25.80 9.26 33.84
C PRO A 78 -25.49 10.75 33.77
N VAL A 79 -26.48 11.52 33.27
CA VAL A 79 -26.45 12.97 33.36
C VAL A 79 -26.34 13.26 34.85
N PHE A 80 -25.20 13.82 35.28
CA PHE A 80 -25.01 14.26 36.66
C PHE A 80 -26.15 15.22 37.02
N ILE A 81 -27.15 14.72 37.72
CA ILE A 81 -28.15 15.55 38.30
C ILE A 81 -27.48 16.19 39.55
N GLU A 82 -27.13 17.45 39.44
CA GLU A 82 -26.72 18.25 40.59
C GLU A 82 -27.87 18.18 41.65
N GLY A 83 -27.66 17.41 42.69
CA GLY A 83 -28.59 17.42 43.80
C GLY A 83 -28.85 16.08 44.50
N GLY A 84 -27.87 15.25 44.78
CA GLY A 84 -28.07 14.07 45.61
C GLY A 84 -26.76 13.60 46.26
N ASP A 85 -26.74 13.54 47.58
CA ASP A 85 -25.67 13.10 48.47
C ASP A 85 -25.09 11.72 48.10
N ALA A 86 -24.01 11.68 47.27
CA ALA A 86 -22.94 10.70 47.30
C ALA A 86 -21.87 11.15 46.32
N GLU A 87 -20.90 11.89 46.78
CA GLU A 87 -19.67 12.18 46.06
C GLU A 87 -18.83 10.89 45.90
N GLU A 88 -19.01 10.17 44.81
CA GLU A 88 -17.93 9.34 44.31
C GLU A 88 -17.01 10.29 43.55
N LEU A 89 -16.01 10.81 44.23
CA LEU A 89 -14.95 11.63 43.63
C LEU A 89 -14.12 10.76 42.72
N VAL A 90 -14.50 10.68 41.43
CA VAL A 90 -13.64 10.15 40.38
C VAL A 90 -12.46 11.10 40.30
N THR A 91 -11.34 10.71 40.87
CA THR A 91 -10.13 11.51 40.86
C THR A 91 -9.56 11.60 39.44
N LEU A 92 -8.77 12.67 39.16
CA LEU A 92 -8.05 12.79 37.92
C LEU A 92 -7.15 11.56 37.66
N GLY A 93 -6.71 10.88 38.72
CA GLY A 93 -5.97 9.61 38.68
C GLY A 93 -6.81 8.46 38.12
N ASP A 94 -8.06 8.37 38.48
CA ASP A 94 -8.96 7.31 38.01
C ASP A 94 -9.26 7.49 36.52
N ARG A 95 -9.47 8.73 36.05
CA ARG A 95 -9.60 9.04 34.61
C ARG A 95 -8.32 8.76 33.83
N LEU A 96 -7.16 8.95 34.41
CA LEU A 96 -5.87 8.62 33.80
C LEU A 96 -5.62 7.11 33.82
N HIS A 97 -6.19 6.36 34.78
CA HIS A 97 -6.13 4.90 34.81
C HIS A 97 -7.12 4.28 33.83
N GLU A 98 -8.34 4.79 33.70
CA GLU A 98 -9.28 4.36 32.65
C GLU A 98 -8.70 4.62 31.26
N SER A 99 -8.08 5.78 31.04
CA SER A 99 -7.38 6.06 29.76
C SER A 99 -6.18 5.14 29.51
N ARG A 100 -5.60 4.53 30.54
CA ARG A 100 -4.53 3.54 30.41
C ARG A 100 -5.04 2.11 30.18
N HIS A 101 -6.26 1.78 30.62
CA HIS A 101 -6.85 0.46 30.39
C HIS A 101 -7.37 0.26 28.96
N ILE A 102 -7.63 1.33 28.21
CA ILE A 102 -8.03 1.26 26.80
C ILE A 102 -6.86 0.82 25.91
N ASP A 103 -5.62 1.00 26.37
CA ASP A 103 -4.42 0.70 25.58
C ASP A 103 -3.87 -0.74 25.71
N GLU A 104 -4.40 -1.56 26.62
CA GLU A 104 -3.86 -2.90 26.84
C GLU A 104 -4.48 -3.99 25.95
N ASP A 105 -5.67 -3.78 25.39
CA ASP A 105 -6.40 -4.75 24.57
C ASP A 105 -6.45 -4.42 23.07
N GLU A 106 -5.99 -3.26 22.63
CA GLU A 106 -5.72 -3.08 21.20
C GLU A 106 -4.43 -3.86 20.85
N PRO A 107 -4.50 -4.82 19.92
CA PRO A 107 -3.31 -5.50 19.46
C PRO A 107 -2.37 -4.40 18.92
N ARG A 108 -1.30 -4.15 19.68
CA ARG A 108 -0.22 -3.30 19.18
C ARG A 108 0.33 -3.99 17.95
N ASP A 109 -0.12 -3.57 16.78
CA ASP A 109 0.35 -4.05 15.47
C ASP A 109 1.83 -3.70 15.27
N THR A 110 2.68 -4.14 16.18
CA THR A 110 4.12 -3.95 16.15
C THR A 110 4.81 -5.29 15.93
N PHE A 111 5.70 -5.32 14.95
CA PHE A 111 6.40 -6.54 14.56
C PHE A 111 7.87 -6.45 14.97
N ALA A 112 8.45 -7.59 15.41
CA ALA A 112 9.88 -7.69 15.69
C ALA A 112 10.72 -7.76 14.40
N HIS A 113 10.14 -8.32 13.33
CA HIS A 113 10.74 -8.41 12.01
C HIS A 113 9.68 -8.26 10.93
N VAL A 114 9.99 -7.47 9.90
CA VAL A 114 9.13 -7.27 8.74
C VAL A 114 9.86 -7.76 7.50
N LEU A 115 9.21 -8.63 6.74
CA LEU A 115 9.68 -9.09 5.44
C LEU A 115 8.75 -8.52 4.37
N VAL A 116 9.34 -7.82 3.41
CA VAL A 116 8.63 -7.23 2.27
C VAL A 116 9.16 -7.85 1.00
N ASP A 117 8.28 -8.45 0.21
CA ASP A 117 8.56 -8.93 -1.13
C ASP A 117 7.94 -7.98 -2.16
N GLU A 118 8.43 -7.99 -3.39
CA GLU A 118 7.99 -7.11 -4.48
C GLU A 118 7.99 -5.62 -4.07
N ALA A 119 9.04 -5.21 -3.39
CA ALA A 119 9.16 -3.87 -2.78
C ALA A 119 9.03 -2.71 -3.80
N GLN A 120 9.28 -2.95 -5.08
CA GLN A 120 9.13 -1.97 -6.15
C GLN A 120 7.68 -1.59 -6.41
N ASP A 121 6.70 -2.42 -6.00
CA ASP A 121 5.27 -2.18 -6.17
C ASP A 121 4.61 -1.50 -4.96
N ILE A 122 5.39 -1.25 -3.91
CA ILE A 122 4.92 -0.56 -2.70
C ILE A 122 4.96 0.96 -2.92
N SER A 123 3.82 1.61 -2.81
CA SER A 123 3.73 3.07 -2.92
C SER A 123 4.38 3.79 -1.72
N PRO A 124 4.79 5.07 -1.86
CA PRO A 124 5.35 5.84 -0.75
C PRO A 124 4.46 5.88 0.49
N MET A 125 3.14 5.97 0.30
CA MET A 125 2.20 5.98 1.42
C MET A 125 2.08 4.62 2.10
N GLN A 126 2.15 3.52 1.33
CA GLN A 126 2.18 2.17 1.88
C GLN A 126 3.48 1.93 2.68
N TRP A 127 4.62 2.44 2.22
CA TRP A 127 5.87 2.40 2.99
C TRP A 127 5.73 3.09 4.35
N ARG A 128 5.08 4.24 4.42
CA ARG A 128 4.80 4.93 5.70
C ARG A 128 3.88 4.12 6.60
N MET A 129 2.81 3.55 6.03
CA MET A 129 1.86 2.70 6.76
C MET A 129 2.57 1.48 7.39
N ILE A 130 3.38 0.77 6.61
CA ILE A 130 4.13 -0.40 7.08
C ILE A 130 5.19 0.04 8.11
N GLY A 131 5.87 1.16 7.86
CA GLY A 131 6.90 1.71 8.73
C GLY A 131 6.39 2.06 10.13
N ARG A 132 5.15 2.53 10.25
CA ARG A 132 4.54 2.78 11.58
C ARG A 132 4.43 1.52 12.42
N ARG A 133 4.14 0.38 11.80
CA ARG A 133 4.03 -0.93 12.47
C ARG A 133 5.37 -1.58 12.76
N GLY A 134 6.40 -1.18 12.03
CA GLY A 134 7.76 -1.72 12.14
C GLY A 134 8.78 -0.77 12.77
N ARG A 135 8.38 0.18 13.63
CA ARG A 135 9.30 1.19 14.20
C ARG A 135 10.53 0.61 14.89
N GLN A 136 10.41 -0.55 15.51
CA GLN A 136 11.51 -1.24 16.20
C GLN A 136 11.86 -2.58 15.53
N ALA A 137 11.25 -2.87 14.38
CA ALA A 137 11.47 -4.10 13.66
C ALA A 137 12.83 -4.11 12.95
N SER A 138 13.40 -5.28 12.79
CA SER A 138 14.38 -5.52 11.74
C SER A 138 13.66 -5.76 10.42
N TRP A 139 14.31 -5.46 9.30
CA TRP A 139 13.69 -5.49 7.99
C TRP A 139 14.45 -6.38 7.02
N THR A 140 13.72 -7.14 6.24
CA THR A 140 14.21 -7.79 5.02
C THR A 140 13.35 -7.34 3.86
N ILE A 141 13.95 -6.64 2.91
CA ILE A 141 13.25 -6.03 1.79
C ILE A 141 13.81 -6.63 0.51
N VAL A 142 12.95 -7.23 -0.29
CA VAL A 142 13.28 -7.86 -1.57
C VAL A 142 12.48 -7.19 -2.68
N GLY A 143 13.12 -6.87 -3.78
CA GLY A 143 12.46 -6.24 -4.90
C GLY A 143 13.36 -6.14 -6.12
N ASP A 144 12.76 -5.87 -7.25
CA ASP A 144 13.44 -5.65 -8.52
C ASP A 144 13.06 -4.28 -9.10
N PRO A 145 13.90 -3.26 -8.97
CA PRO A 145 13.61 -1.92 -9.47
C PRO A 145 13.30 -1.87 -10.97
N ALA A 146 13.80 -2.83 -11.75
CA ALA A 146 13.55 -2.90 -13.20
C ALA A 146 12.11 -3.35 -13.53
N GLN A 147 11.42 -4.00 -12.57
CA GLN A 147 10.02 -4.45 -12.72
C GLN A 147 9.01 -3.45 -12.17
N SER A 148 9.45 -2.29 -11.67
CA SER A 148 8.53 -1.30 -11.09
C SER A 148 7.53 -0.78 -12.12
N ALA A 149 6.25 -0.96 -11.83
CA ALA A 149 5.16 -0.33 -12.58
C ALA A 149 4.81 1.08 -12.05
N PHE A 150 5.48 1.55 -11.00
CA PHE A 150 5.18 2.83 -10.37
C PHE A 150 5.70 4.00 -11.22
N PRO A 151 4.86 5.01 -11.52
CA PRO A 151 5.24 6.10 -12.44
C PRO A 151 6.36 7.01 -11.88
N HIS A 152 6.60 6.96 -10.56
CA HIS A 152 7.58 7.82 -9.88
C HIS A 152 8.53 7.01 -8.99
N PRO A 153 9.46 6.20 -9.55
CA PRO A 153 10.34 5.31 -8.79
C PRO A 153 11.22 6.06 -7.77
N ASN A 154 11.57 7.32 -8.05
CA ASN A 154 12.34 8.16 -7.13
C ASN A 154 11.60 8.44 -5.82
N GLN A 155 10.26 8.55 -5.86
CA GLN A 155 9.46 8.78 -4.66
C GLN A 155 9.41 7.52 -3.78
N THR A 156 9.27 6.35 -4.40
CA THR A 156 9.32 5.06 -3.70
C THR A 156 10.68 4.86 -3.04
N ARG A 157 11.75 5.16 -3.76
CA ARG A 157 13.11 5.08 -3.22
C ARG A 157 13.31 6.02 -2.05
N ALA A 158 12.85 7.27 -2.15
CA ALA A 158 12.95 8.23 -1.06
C ALA A 158 12.17 7.78 0.19
N ALA A 159 10.99 7.18 0.01
CA ALA A 159 10.21 6.64 1.13
C ALA A 159 10.90 5.44 1.80
N LEU A 160 11.56 4.60 1.02
CA LEU A 160 12.37 3.49 1.54
C LEU A 160 13.61 4.01 2.28
N ASP A 161 14.30 5.01 1.74
CA ASP A 161 15.45 5.63 2.38
C ASP A 161 15.06 6.30 3.70
N GLU A 162 13.86 6.93 3.75
CA GLU A 162 13.29 7.48 4.99
C GLU A 162 13.01 6.38 6.03
N LEU A 163 12.48 5.24 5.60
CA LEU A 163 12.22 4.09 6.47
C LEU A 163 13.51 3.52 7.05
N VAL A 164 14.53 3.33 6.23
CA VAL A 164 15.84 2.80 6.65
C VAL A 164 16.58 3.81 7.52
N GLY A 165 16.50 5.08 7.19
CA GLY A 165 17.14 6.17 7.91
C GLY A 165 18.64 5.92 8.13
N ASN A 166 19.10 6.10 9.38
CA ASN A 166 20.48 5.85 9.77
C ASN A 166 20.74 4.43 10.31
N SER A 167 19.77 3.50 10.13
CA SER A 167 19.93 2.15 10.64
C SER A 167 21.02 1.39 9.88
N PRO A 168 21.79 0.52 10.54
CA PRO A 168 22.75 -0.33 9.85
C PRO A 168 22.04 -1.21 8.82
N SER A 169 22.44 -1.09 7.57
CA SER A 169 21.85 -1.86 6.47
C SER A 169 22.91 -2.60 5.65
N ARG A 170 22.49 -3.67 5.00
CA ARG A 170 23.29 -4.42 4.03
C ARG A 170 22.47 -4.64 2.78
N THR A 171 23.05 -4.34 1.64
CA THR A 171 22.42 -4.58 0.33
C THR A 171 23.11 -5.76 -0.35
N PHE A 172 22.29 -6.62 -0.94
CA PHE A 172 22.74 -7.76 -1.71
C PHE A 172 22.05 -7.72 -3.08
N THR A 173 22.81 -7.94 -4.14
CA THR A 173 22.28 -8.04 -5.50
C THR A 173 22.35 -9.49 -5.96
N LEU A 174 21.20 -10.03 -6.40
CA LEU A 174 21.14 -11.36 -6.98
C LEU A 174 21.51 -11.30 -8.45
N THR A 175 22.70 -11.81 -8.78
CA THR A 175 23.29 -11.71 -10.12
C THR A 175 23.08 -12.96 -10.98
N LYS A 176 22.42 -14.00 -10.45
CA LYS A 176 22.16 -15.25 -11.17
C LYS A 176 20.68 -15.55 -11.24
N ASN A 177 20.19 -15.77 -12.46
CA ASN A 177 18.81 -16.19 -12.72
C ASN A 177 18.76 -17.71 -12.96
N TYR A 178 18.24 -18.44 -11.98
CA TYR A 178 18.00 -19.89 -12.05
C TYR A 178 16.57 -20.22 -12.50
N ARG A 179 15.66 -19.27 -12.43
CA ARG A 179 14.21 -19.45 -12.64
C ARG A 179 13.90 -19.63 -14.11
N SER A 180 14.33 -18.69 -14.94
CA SER A 180 14.01 -18.65 -16.37
C SER A 180 15.11 -19.28 -17.21
N PRO A 181 14.78 -20.01 -18.30
CA PRO A 181 15.76 -20.38 -19.32
C PRO A 181 16.42 -19.14 -19.93
N ALA A 182 17.69 -19.27 -20.27
CA ALA A 182 18.46 -18.16 -20.86
C ALA A 182 17.83 -17.65 -22.14
N GLU A 183 17.29 -18.52 -22.97
CA GLU A 183 16.65 -18.15 -24.24
C GLU A 183 15.44 -17.23 -24.05
N VAL A 184 14.65 -17.45 -22.97
CA VAL A 184 13.51 -16.59 -22.62
C VAL A 184 13.99 -15.31 -21.95
N PHE A 185 15.00 -15.43 -21.08
CA PHE A 185 15.56 -14.30 -20.37
C PHE A 185 16.23 -13.30 -21.32
N ASP A 186 16.98 -13.77 -22.30
CA ASP A 186 17.67 -12.92 -23.28
C ASP A 186 16.65 -12.06 -24.07
N LEU A 187 15.52 -12.65 -24.46
CA LEU A 187 14.45 -11.89 -25.13
C LEU A 187 13.84 -10.83 -24.19
N ALA A 188 13.61 -11.17 -22.93
CA ALA A 188 13.10 -10.22 -21.94
C ALA A 188 14.12 -9.10 -21.66
N ALA A 189 15.40 -9.44 -21.58
CA ALA A 189 16.49 -8.49 -21.38
C ALA A 189 16.58 -7.47 -22.52
N ASP A 190 16.43 -7.90 -23.77
CA ASP A 190 16.41 -7.01 -24.94
C ASP A 190 15.28 -5.97 -24.84
N VAL A 191 14.11 -6.36 -24.32
CA VAL A 191 12.99 -5.43 -24.10
C VAL A 191 13.31 -4.46 -22.95
N VAL A 192 13.83 -4.96 -21.83
CA VAL A 192 14.14 -4.11 -20.65
C VAL A 192 15.20 -3.07 -21.01
N VAL A 193 16.28 -3.45 -21.69
CA VAL A 193 17.35 -2.52 -22.09
C VAL A 193 16.84 -1.42 -23.02
N THR A 194 15.80 -1.69 -23.81
CA THR A 194 15.18 -0.66 -24.67
C THR A 194 14.51 0.45 -23.85
N VAL A 195 13.93 0.10 -22.69
CA VAL A 195 13.22 1.05 -21.82
C VAL A 195 14.15 1.61 -20.75
N GLN A 196 15.06 0.79 -20.23
CA GLN A 196 15.98 1.11 -19.16
C GLN A 196 17.39 0.62 -19.51
N PRO A 197 18.17 1.42 -20.25
CA PRO A 197 19.50 1.03 -20.76
C PRO A 197 20.51 0.66 -19.68
N ASP A 198 20.37 1.23 -18.48
CA ASP A 198 21.28 1.02 -17.34
C ASP A 198 20.76 -0.05 -16.35
N ALA A 199 19.79 -0.89 -16.76
CA ALA A 199 19.27 -1.95 -15.90
C ALA A 199 20.38 -2.97 -15.55
N ASP A 200 20.56 -3.26 -14.27
CA ASP A 200 21.44 -4.33 -13.77
C ASP A 200 20.75 -5.68 -13.93
N LEU A 201 21.02 -6.36 -15.04
CA LEU A 201 20.36 -7.61 -15.40
C LEU A 201 21.17 -8.82 -14.88
N PRO A 202 20.52 -9.79 -14.21
CA PRO A 202 21.16 -10.99 -13.76
C PRO A 202 21.54 -11.89 -14.94
N GLN A 203 22.51 -12.76 -14.76
CA GLN A 203 22.91 -13.75 -15.74
C GLN A 203 22.05 -15.01 -15.63
N ALA A 204 21.36 -15.40 -16.69
CA ALA A 204 20.69 -16.69 -16.76
C ALA A 204 21.71 -17.84 -16.81
N VAL A 205 21.46 -18.87 -16.01
CA VAL A 205 22.36 -20.02 -15.86
C VAL A 205 21.79 -21.33 -16.38
N ARG A 206 20.54 -21.33 -16.82
CA ARG A 206 19.84 -22.52 -17.32
C ARG A 206 19.55 -22.38 -18.81
N TRP A 207 19.95 -23.37 -19.59
CA TRP A 207 19.67 -23.47 -21.02
C TRP A 207 18.77 -24.68 -21.27
N VAL A 208 17.75 -24.53 -22.10
CA VAL A 208 16.83 -25.62 -22.48
C VAL A 208 16.87 -25.91 -23.98
N GLY A 209 17.56 -25.09 -24.77
CA GLY A 209 17.72 -25.28 -26.21
C GLY A 209 16.49 -24.87 -27.04
N VAL A 210 15.43 -24.34 -26.40
CA VAL A 210 14.22 -23.91 -27.09
C VAL A 210 14.10 -22.39 -27.01
N ARG A 211 14.14 -21.75 -28.19
CA ARG A 211 13.99 -20.30 -28.29
C ARG A 211 12.52 -19.89 -28.23
N PRO A 212 12.21 -18.79 -27.55
CA PRO A 212 10.85 -18.25 -27.55
C PRO A 212 10.48 -17.78 -28.97
N THR A 213 9.22 -17.94 -29.33
CA THR A 213 8.67 -17.46 -30.59
C THR A 213 7.83 -16.21 -30.33
N VAL A 214 8.12 -15.15 -31.07
CA VAL A 214 7.31 -13.92 -31.04
C VAL A 214 6.46 -13.87 -32.29
N VAL A 215 5.14 -13.82 -32.12
CA VAL A 215 4.20 -13.79 -33.23
C VAL A 215 3.40 -12.50 -33.19
N ARG A 216 3.35 -11.80 -34.31
CA ARG A 216 2.45 -10.64 -34.48
C ARG A 216 1.13 -11.12 -35.01
N THR A 217 0.05 -10.77 -34.32
CA THR A 217 -1.30 -11.20 -34.72
C THR A 217 -2.32 -10.11 -34.42
N ASP A 218 -3.38 -10.07 -35.22
CA ASP A 218 -4.55 -9.22 -34.98
C ASP A 218 -5.64 -9.96 -34.16
N ASP A 219 -5.55 -11.30 -34.05
CA ASP A 219 -6.41 -12.13 -33.22
C ASP A 219 -5.58 -12.98 -32.26
N LEU A 220 -5.39 -12.46 -31.05
CA LEU A 220 -4.61 -13.10 -29.99
C LEU A 220 -5.15 -14.49 -29.64
N TRP A 221 -6.46 -14.65 -29.51
CA TRP A 221 -7.03 -15.90 -29.05
C TRP A 221 -6.99 -17.01 -30.10
N ALA A 222 -7.19 -16.66 -31.36
CA ALA A 222 -7.02 -17.61 -32.48
C ALA A 222 -5.56 -18.11 -32.55
N GLN A 223 -4.61 -17.20 -32.39
CA GLN A 223 -3.17 -17.53 -32.41
C GLN A 223 -2.77 -18.40 -31.21
N VAL A 224 -3.25 -18.09 -30.00
CA VAL A 224 -2.99 -18.90 -28.80
C VAL A 224 -3.52 -20.33 -28.99
N ARG A 225 -4.74 -20.52 -29.54
CA ARG A 225 -5.29 -21.84 -29.82
C ARG A 225 -4.43 -22.61 -30.80
N LEU A 226 -4.04 -21.97 -31.91
CA LEU A 226 -3.17 -22.57 -32.91
C LEU A 226 -1.86 -23.09 -32.29
N GLN A 227 -1.19 -22.26 -31.48
CA GLN A 227 0.06 -22.62 -30.83
C GLN A 227 -0.13 -23.75 -29.82
N LEU A 228 -1.21 -23.76 -29.05
CA LEU A 228 -1.54 -24.84 -28.13
C LEU A 228 -1.78 -26.16 -28.85
N ASP A 229 -2.52 -26.16 -29.96
CA ASP A 229 -2.78 -27.37 -30.76
C ASP A 229 -1.49 -27.93 -31.36
N GLU A 230 -0.59 -27.06 -31.86
CA GLU A 230 0.74 -27.44 -32.33
C GLU A 230 1.59 -28.07 -31.22
N MET A 231 1.59 -27.47 -30.02
CA MET A 231 2.34 -28.01 -28.88
C MET A 231 1.78 -29.37 -28.41
N LEU A 232 0.47 -29.53 -28.34
CA LEU A 232 -0.16 -30.79 -27.95
C LEU A 232 0.15 -31.92 -28.95
N THR A 233 0.07 -31.64 -30.24
CA THR A 233 0.44 -32.61 -31.26
C THR A 233 1.91 -33.00 -31.27
N SER A 234 2.79 -32.13 -30.78
CA SER A 234 4.24 -32.41 -30.68
C SER A 234 4.61 -33.26 -29.46
N VAL A 235 3.73 -33.34 -28.45
CA VAL A 235 3.97 -34.14 -27.22
C VAL A 235 3.50 -35.57 -27.39
N ASP A 236 2.50 -35.83 -28.24
CA ASP A 236 1.92 -37.15 -28.47
C ASP A 236 2.68 -37.97 -29.56
N GLY A 237 3.76 -37.46 -30.12
CA GLY A 237 4.65 -38.08 -31.10
C GLY A 237 6.04 -38.34 -30.55
#